data_e4eb4aae7f0bbef29be64ac37a0c57b3
#
_entry.id   e4eb4aae7f0bbef29be64ac37a0c57b3
#
_cell.length_a   1.000
_cell.length_b   1.000
_cell.length_c   1.000
_cell.angle_alpha   90.00
_cell.angle_beta   90.00
_cell.angle_gamma   90.00
#
_symmetry.space_group_name_H-M   'P 1'
#
loop_
_entity.id
_entity.type
_entity.pdbx_description
1 polymer ?
#
loop_
_entity_poly.entity_id
_entity_poly.type
_entity_poly.pdbx_seq_one_letter_code
_entity_poly.pdbx_strand_id
1 'polypeptide(L)'
;MRSDNIKFKDIAWNTMGTVTYAAISLLLSVAIINMTGSIEGGIFSFGFSTLARFVFIISFFGIRPLHIVDIKYRFSFLDYKKFALKTATLAAIFGIAYVSARYLLGTYTNIKMVLLVILILHGAIDGYADCYESEYQRVNKLYLGGQSQFFRIVLFALTLITTLYFTNNLLVSEITALVVEVIAFYMLNIKRSAGIFKTAKLNASNDKKCSLYKEAFPLFIIVFLDMFIFSASKFSVDANLSDEFSGFFNLVFMPTNIIYLIMTLFMKPILTPLSNAYHSDKSLYNKILSKILILAFLISALTLAGAYLFGSIYIDIILFLTGNVYVDLIDISKNILMIVMLGGAFYTLTTPMYFSLIIENKQNHLLVVYIVDAVVSLFMSMYFVLKLGIYGAAICFSLSMFLLFVGIVILKALNNK
;
A
#
# COMPACT_ATOMS: atom_id res chain seq x y z
N MET A 1 6.22 -6.85 -34.40
CA MET A 1 5.14 -6.49 -33.46
C MET A 1 4.29 -7.74 -33.27
N ARG A 2 4.51 -8.53 -32.22
CA ARG A 2 3.57 -9.57 -31.82
C ARG A 2 2.43 -8.84 -31.09
N SER A 3 1.22 -8.91 -31.62
CA SER A 3 0.00 -8.55 -30.89
C SER A 3 -0.10 -9.55 -29.73
N ASP A 4 0.39 -9.18 -28.57
CA ASP A 4 0.21 -9.98 -27.36
C ASP A 4 -1.26 -9.89 -26.99
N ASN A 5 -2.02 -10.88 -27.44
CA ASN A 5 -3.35 -11.17 -26.92
C ASN A 5 -3.20 -11.46 -25.43
N ILE A 6 -3.42 -10.44 -24.60
CA ILE A 6 -3.54 -10.63 -23.16
C ILE A 6 -4.67 -11.62 -22.97
N LYS A 7 -4.32 -12.82 -22.52
CA LYS A 7 -5.32 -13.88 -22.39
C LYS A 7 -6.30 -13.47 -21.28
N PHE A 8 -7.57 -13.66 -21.51
CA PHE A 8 -8.63 -13.40 -20.51
C PHE A 8 -8.27 -13.98 -19.13
N LYS A 9 -7.62 -15.14 -19.11
CA LYS A 9 -7.10 -15.79 -17.91
C LYS A 9 -6.09 -14.92 -17.14
N ASP A 10 -5.22 -14.15 -17.83
CA ASP A 10 -4.23 -13.27 -17.18
C ASP A 10 -4.93 -12.11 -16.47
N ILE A 11 -5.90 -11.48 -17.15
CA ILE A 11 -6.68 -10.39 -16.57
C ILE A 11 -7.49 -10.91 -15.39
N ALA A 12 -8.24 -12.00 -15.57
CA ALA A 12 -9.13 -12.55 -14.56
C ALA A 12 -8.38 -12.90 -13.26
N TRP A 13 -7.29 -13.67 -13.33
CA TRP A 13 -6.53 -14.06 -12.15
C TRP A 13 -5.79 -12.90 -11.50
N ASN A 14 -5.21 -11.97 -12.29
CA ASN A 14 -4.55 -10.79 -11.74
C ASN A 14 -5.55 -9.87 -11.02
N THR A 15 -6.71 -9.64 -11.61
CA THR A 15 -7.78 -8.85 -10.98
C THR A 15 -8.30 -9.54 -9.73
N MET A 16 -8.56 -10.86 -9.80
CA MET A 16 -9.02 -11.64 -8.66
C MET A 16 -8.00 -11.62 -7.52
N GLY A 17 -6.71 -11.82 -7.80
CA GLY A 17 -5.65 -11.73 -6.78
C GLY A 17 -5.61 -10.36 -6.11
N THR A 18 -5.60 -9.29 -6.91
CA THR A 18 -5.51 -7.91 -6.39
C THR A 18 -6.77 -7.51 -5.59
N VAL A 19 -7.95 -7.82 -6.10
CA VAL A 19 -9.22 -7.48 -5.43
C VAL A 19 -9.40 -8.29 -4.14
N THR A 20 -9.10 -9.58 -4.19
CA THR A 20 -9.18 -10.44 -2.99
C THR A 20 -8.19 -9.99 -1.92
N TYR A 21 -6.95 -9.65 -2.31
CA TYR A 21 -5.98 -9.11 -1.37
C TYR A 21 -6.49 -7.83 -0.70
N ALA A 22 -7.02 -6.89 -1.48
CA ALA A 22 -7.58 -5.65 -0.94
C ALA A 22 -8.79 -5.90 -0.03
N ALA A 23 -9.72 -6.76 -0.44
CA ALA A 23 -10.90 -7.10 0.35
C ALA A 23 -10.53 -7.78 1.68
N ILE A 24 -9.66 -8.78 1.64
CA ILE A 24 -9.20 -9.48 2.85
C ILE A 24 -8.44 -8.50 3.75
N SER A 25 -7.59 -7.62 3.21
CA SER A 25 -6.87 -6.61 4.00
C SER A 25 -7.81 -5.69 4.80
N LEU A 26 -8.98 -5.41 4.28
CA LEU A 26 -10.00 -4.62 4.98
C LEU A 26 -10.79 -5.47 5.98
N LEU A 27 -11.36 -6.59 5.51
CA LEU A 27 -12.26 -7.43 6.30
C LEU A 27 -11.55 -8.14 7.45
N LEU A 28 -10.28 -8.51 7.27
CA LEU A 28 -9.53 -9.23 8.28
C LEU A 28 -9.34 -8.39 9.55
N SER A 29 -9.04 -7.07 9.41
CA SER A 29 -8.96 -6.17 10.57
C SER A 29 -10.27 -6.12 11.35
N VAL A 30 -11.41 -6.05 10.66
CA VAL A 30 -12.74 -6.06 11.28
C VAL A 30 -12.99 -7.39 12.02
N ALA A 31 -12.70 -8.52 11.37
CA ALA A 31 -12.90 -9.85 11.95
C ALA A 31 -12.04 -10.06 13.22
N ILE A 32 -10.77 -9.67 13.18
CA ILE A 32 -9.87 -9.83 14.32
C ILE A 32 -10.32 -8.93 15.49
N ILE A 33 -10.69 -7.67 15.23
CA ILE A 33 -11.23 -6.78 16.28
C ILE A 33 -12.49 -7.39 16.92
N ASN A 34 -13.38 -7.96 16.12
CA ASN A 34 -14.57 -8.64 16.64
C ASN A 34 -14.22 -9.81 17.56
N MET A 35 -13.20 -10.59 17.23
CA MET A 35 -12.81 -11.80 17.96
C MET A 35 -11.93 -11.52 19.18
N THR A 36 -11.11 -10.46 19.17
CA THR A 36 -10.08 -10.20 20.21
C THR A 36 -10.32 -8.92 21.01
N GLY A 37 -11.29 -8.09 20.59
CA GLY A 37 -11.57 -6.79 21.20
C GLY A 37 -10.71 -5.65 20.66
N SER A 38 -10.85 -4.45 21.28
CA SER A 38 -10.27 -3.20 20.79
C SER A 38 -8.73 -3.15 20.88
N ILE A 39 -8.13 -3.75 21.91
CA ILE A 39 -6.69 -3.64 22.17
C ILE A 39 -5.90 -4.54 21.21
N GLU A 40 -6.06 -5.86 21.29
CA GLU A 40 -5.33 -6.79 20.41
C GLU A 40 -5.71 -6.62 18.96
N GLY A 41 -7.02 -6.44 18.68
CA GLY A 41 -7.50 -6.15 17.34
C GLY A 41 -6.99 -4.82 16.79
N GLY A 42 -6.79 -3.81 17.67
CA GLY A 42 -6.17 -2.54 17.31
C GLY A 42 -4.70 -2.71 16.92
N ILE A 43 -3.93 -3.47 17.70
CA ILE A 43 -2.54 -3.83 17.38
C ILE A 43 -2.46 -4.54 16.01
N PHE A 44 -3.30 -5.56 15.82
CA PHE A 44 -3.37 -6.28 14.55
C PHE A 44 -3.72 -5.35 13.37
N SER A 45 -4.75 -4.52 13.54
CA SER A 45 -5.20 -3.60 12.48
C SER A 45 -4.11 -2.62 12.06
N PHE A 46 -3.40 -2.02 13.01
CA PHE A 46 -2.24 -1.17 12.71
C PHE A 46 -1.10 -1.97 12.07
N GLY A 47 -0.73 -3.10 12.66
CA GLY A 47 0.36 -3.94 12.19
C GLY A 47 0.14 -4.43 10.77
N PHE A 48 -1.05 -4.93 10.46
CA PHE A 48 -1.38 -5.51 9.16
C PHE A 48 -1.64 -4.46 8.08
N SER A 49 -2.49 -3.46 8.38
CA SER A 49 -2.92 -2.48 7.36
C SER A 49 -1.92 -1.33 7.16
N THR A 50 -1.04 -1.06 8.13
CA THR A 50 -0.12 0.07 8.08
C THR A 50 1.35 -0.37 8.10
N LEU A 51 1.80 -1.05 9.16
CA LEU A 51 3.20 -1.39 9.34
C LEU A 51 3.69 -2.44 8.32
N ALA A 52 2.95 -3.54 8.13
CA ALA A 52 3.29 -4.57 7.14
C ALA A 52 3.27 -4.01 5.71
N ARG A 53 2.34 -3.11 5.41
CA ARG A 53 2.28 -2.39 4.13
C ARG A 53 3.52 -1.51 3.92
N PHE A 54 3.96 -0.83 4.95
CA PHE A 54 5.15 0.01 4.90
C PHE A 54 6.41 -0.84 4.67
N VAL A 55 6.53 -1.96 5.38
CA VAL A 55 7.60 -2.95 5.18
C VAL A 55 7.56 -3.55 3.77
N PHE A 56 6.36 -3.85 3.25
CA PHE A 56 6.18 -4.28 1.85
C PHE A 56 6.76 -3.26 0.86
N ILE A 57 6.48 -1.96 1.03
CA ILE A 57 7.00 -0.90 0.13
C ILE A 57 8.53 -0.84 0.17
N ILE A 58 9.14 -0.95 1.35
CA ILE A 58 10.61 -1.00 1.47
C ILE A 58 11.17 -2.27 0.81
N SER A 59 10.52 -3.42 1.00
CA SER A 59 10.91 -4.71 0.40
C SER A 59 10.77 -4.69 -1.12
N PHE A 60 9.66 -4.19 -1.63
CA PHE A 60 9.35 -4.01 -3.04
C PHE A 60 10.34 -3.08 -3.76
N PHE A 61 10.83 -2.04 -3.10
CA PHE A 61 11.84 -1.09 -3.57
C PHE A 61 11.53 -0.44 -4.94
N GLY A 62 10.29 -0.36 -5.33
CA GLY A 62 9.89 0.21 -6.62
C GLY A 62 10.41 -0.53 -7.85
N ILE A 63 10.91 -1.78 -7.70
CA ILE A 63 11.63 -2.51 -8.76
C ILE A 63 10.72 -3.10 -9.84
N ARG A 64 9.45 -3.35 -9.53
CA ARG A 64 8.52 -4.06 -10.43
C ARG A 64 8.39 -3.42 -11.82
N PRO A 65 8.22 -2.09 -11.98
CA PRO A 65 8.17 -1.47 -13.30
C PRO A 65 9.42 -1.75 -14.13
N LEU A 66 10.61 -1.63 -13.53
CA LEU A 66 11.89 -1.92 -14.20
C LEU A 66 12.00 -3.39 -14.59
N HIS A 67 11.58 -4.29 -13.69
CA HIS A 67 11.64 -5.73 -13.91
C HIS A 67 10.74 -6.18 -15.08
N ILE A 68 9.51 -5.65 -15.15
CA ILE A 68 8.54 -6.02 -16.18
C ILE A 68 8.96 -5.52 -17.56
N VAL A 69 9.53 -4.30 -17.66
CA VAL A 69 9.92 -3.71 -18.95
C VAL A 69 11.28 -4.18 -19.44
N ASP A 70 12.05 -4.92 -18.64
CA ASP A 70 13.34 -5.47 -19.04
C ASP A 70 13.19 -6.71 -19.95
N ILE A 71 12.50 -6.52 -21.08
CA ILE A 71 12.26 -7.56 -22.10
C ILE A 71 13.57 -8.03 -22.76
N LYS A 72 14.59 -7.17 -22.77
CA LYS A 72 15.92 -7.49 -23.33
C LYS A 72 16.80 -8.30 -22.36
N TYR A 73 16.28 -8.63 -21.18
CA TYR A 73 17.01 -9.39 -20.13
C TYR A 73 18.39 -8.78 -19.81
N ARG A 74 18.46 -7.44 -19.66
CA ARG A 74 19.66 -6.75 -19.16
C ARG A 74 20.12 -7.32 -17.82
N PHE A 75 19.12 -7.68 -16.98
CA PHE A 75 19.31 -8.38 -15.71
C PHE A 75 18.64 -9.74 -15.75
N SER A 76 19.33 -10.76 -15.21
CA SER A 76 18.76 -12.09 -15.05
C SER A 76 17.72 -12.12 -13.92
N PHE A 77 16.82 -13.12 -13.92
CA PHE A 77 15.93 -13.33 -12.78
C PHE A 77 16.69 -13.53 -11.47
N LEU A 78 17.88 -14.15 -11.53
CA LEU A 78 18.72 -14.33 -10.36
C LEU A 78 19.21 -12.99 -9.78
N ASP A 79 19.47 -11.99 -10.62
CA ASP A 79 19.86 -10.65 -10.16
C ASP A 79 18.70 -9.94 -9.46
N TYR A 80 17.50 -9.99 -10.05
CA TYR A 80 16.27 -9.47 -9.43
C TYR A 80 15.96 -10.18 -8.13
N LYS A 81 16.06 -11.51 -8.10
CA LYS A 81 15.84 -12.32 -6.89
C LYS A 81 16.81 -11.97 -5.75
N LYS A 82 18.12 -11.83 -6.06
CA LYS A 82 19.13 -11.42 -5.08
C LYS A 82 18.90 -9.99 -4.58
N PHE A 83 18.49 -9.10 -5.47
CA PHE A 83 18.11 -7.73 -5.12
C PHE A 83 16.91 -7.75 -4.16
N ALA A 84 15.81 -8.39 -4.56
CA ALA A 84 14.59 -8.47 -3.76
C ALA A 84 14.81 -9.13 -2.39
N LEU A 85 15.65 -10.18 -2.30
CA LEU A 85 15.98 -10.80 -1.02
C LEU A 85 16.71 -9.81 -0.09
N LYS A 86 17.64 -9.01 -0.62
CA LYS A 86 18.36 -8.00 0.17
C LYS A 86 17.43 -6.88 0.64
N THR A 87 16.57 -6.37 -0.24
CA THR A 87 15.62 -5.31 0.13
C THR A 87 14.57 -5.81 1.11
N ALA A 88 14.07 -7.05 0.97
CA ALA A 88 13.16 -7.67 1.93
C ALA A 88 13.83 -7.88 3.31
N THR A 89 15.08 -8.33 3.33
CA THR A 89 15.84 -8.46 4.58
C THR A 89 16.06 -7.10 5.24
N LEU A 90 16.44 -6.08 4.47
CA LEU A 90 16.60 -4.72 4.99
C LEU A 90 15.28 -4.14 5.50
N ALA A 91 14.16 -4.39 4.80
CA ALA A 91 12.83 -3.98 5.23
C ALA A 91 12.43 -4.62 6.56
N ALA A 92 12.67 -5.93 6.71
CA ALA A 92 12.43 -6.64 7.97
C ALA A 92 13.29 -6.08 9.11
N ILE A 93 14.59 -5.88 8.88
CA ILE A 93 15.51 -5.29 9.88
C ILE A 93 15.03 -3.89 10.28
N PHE A 94 14.66 -3.05 9.31
CA PHE A 94 14.16 -1.70 9.57
C PHE A 94 12.86 -1.72 10.40
N GLY A 95 11.90 -2.57 10.04
CA GLY A 95 10.65 -2.73 10.78
C GLY A 95 10.87 -3.25 12.20
N ILE A 96 11.71 -4.29 12.36
CA ILE A 96 12.06 -4.84 13.68
C ILE A 96 12.79 -3.79 14.53
N ALA A 97 13.73 -3.04 13.94
CA ALA A 97 14.45 -1.96 14.64
C ALA A 97 13.48 -0.87 15.13
N TYR A 98 12.51 -0.47 14.29
CA TYR A 98 11.47 0.48 14.68
C TYR A 98 10.66 -0.02 15.88
N VAL A 99 10.11 -1.22 15.82
CA VAL A 99 9.29 -1.80 16.89
C VAL A 99 10.11 -2.02 18.17
N SER A 100 11.37 -2.48 18.04
CA SER A 100 12.29 -2.64 19.17
C SER A 100 12.64 -1.31 19.83
N ALA A 101 12.87 -0.27 19.05
CA ALA A 101 13.11 1.08 19.60
C ALA A 101 11.89 1.58 20.39
N ARG A 102 10.68 1.37 19.87
CA ARG A 102 9.42 1.74 20.56
C ARG A 102 9.25 0.95 21.88
N TYR A 103 9.63 -0.33 21.88
CA TYR A 103 9.64 -1.16 23.08
C TYR A 103 10.65 -0.65 24.11
N LEU A 104 11.88 -0.36 23.71
CA LEU A 104 12.93 0.17 24.60
C LEU A 104 12.59 1.54 25.18
N LEU A 105 11.84 2.37 24.46
CA LEU A 105 11.30 3.63 24.93
C LEU A 105 10.09 3.47 25.89
N GLY A 106 9.66 2.23 26.18
CA GLY A 106 8.54 1.94 27.07
C GLY A 106 7.16 2.24 26.49
N THR A 107 7.04 2.49 25.19
CA THR A 107 5.76 2.79 24.53
C THR A 107 5.04 1.55 24.04
N TYR A 108 5.74 0.43 23.82
CA TYR A 108 5.16 -0.84 23.41
C TYR A 108 5.30 -1.89 24.50
N THR A 109 4.28 -2.73 24.64
CA THR A 109 4.34 -3.93 25.49
C THR A 109 5.08 -5.06 24.79
N ASN A 110 5.51 -6.08 25.55
CA ASN A 110 6.13 -7.30 24.99
C ASN A 110 5.21 -7.96 23.95
N ILE A 111 3.93 -8.10 24.26
CA ILE A 111 2.93 -8.74 23.37
C ILE A 111 2.80 -7.93 22.08
N LYS A 112 2.62 -6.62 22.16
CA LYS A 112 2.53 -5.73 21.00
C LYS A 112 3.76 -5.85 20.12
N MET A 113 4.97 -5.84 20.72
CA MET A 113 6.22 -5.99 19.99
C MET A 113 6.25 -7.30 19.19
N VAL A 114 5.92 -8.43 19.82
CA VAL A 114 5.97 -9.74 19.16
C VAL A 114 4.95 -9.87 18.03
N LEU A 115 3.70 -9.45 18.25
CA LEU A 115 2.65 -9.42 17.22
C LEU A 115 3.09 -8.58 16.01
N LEU A 116 3.60 -7.37 16.23
CA LEU A 116 4.07 -6.51 15.15
C LEU A 116 5.27 -7.10 14.40
N VAL A 117 6.19 -7.81 15.08
CA VAL A 117 7.32 -8.49 14.41
C VAL A 117 6.82 -9.57 13.44
N ILE A 118 5.79 -10.33 13.80
CA ILE A 118 5.22 -11.35 12.91
C ILE A 118 4.63 -10.70 11.65
N LEU A 119 3.90 -9.59 11.82
CA LEU A 119 3.31 -8.85 10.71
C LEU A 119 4.37 -8.13 9.83
N ILE A 120 5.50 -7.71 10.40
CA ILE A 120 6.67 -7.24 9.65
C ILE A 120 7.21 -8.34 8.75
N LEU A 121 7.33 -9.57 9.26
CA LEU A 121 7.79 -10.72 8.46
C LEU A 121 6.81 -11.05 7.34
N HIS A 122 5.48 -10.99 7.60
CA HIS A 122 4.46 -11.10 6.56
C HIS A 122 4.68 -10.06 5.45
N GLY A 123 4.81 -8.77 5.78
CA GLY A 123 5.04 -7.71 4.80
C GLY A 123 6.34 -7.89 3.99
N ALA A 124 7.41 -8.38 4.63
CA ALA A 124 8.68 -8.65 3.96
C ALA A 124 8.59 -9.84 2.98
N ILE A 125 7.85 -10.91 3.36
CA ILE A 125 7.59 -12.06 2.50
C ILE A 125 6.77 -11.66 1.29
N ASP A 126 5.72 -10.87 1.48
CA ASP A 126 4.89 -10.35 0.39
C ASP A 126 5.71 -9.51 -0.60
N GLY A 127 6.58 -8.64 -0.10
CA GLY A 127 7.47 -7.84 -0.95
C GLY A 127 8.49 -8.69 -1.70
N TYR A 128 9.01 -9.77 -1.10
CA TYR A 128 9.88 -10.72 -1.79
C TYR A 128 9.13 -11.55 -2.84
N ALA A 129 7.88 -11.92 -2.57
CA ALA A 129 7.04 -12.66 -3.50
C ALA A 129 6.70 -11.83 -4.75
N ASP A 130 6.60 -10.51 -4.64
CA ASP A 130 6.35 -9.61 -5.78
C ASP A 130 7.43 -9.73 -6.87
N CYS A 131 8.68 -10.05 -6.50
CA CYS A 131 9.75 -10.31 -7.48
C CYS A 131 9.41 -11.52 -8.38
N TYR A 132 8.83 -12.59 -7.83
CA TYR A 132 8.40 -13.76 -8.62
C TYR A 132 7.16 -13.42 -9.47
N GLU A 133 6.24 -12.65 -8.92
CA GLU A 133 5.02 -12.21 -9.62
C GLU A 133 5.37 -11.29 -10.79
N SER A 134 6.37 -10.42 -10.62
CA SER A 134 6.93 -9.57 -11.66
C SER A 134 7.58 -10.40 -12.78
N GLU A 135 8.33 -11.47 -12.44
CA GLU A 135 8.92 -12.37 -13.43
C GLU A 135 7.86 -13.16 -14.19
N TYR A 136 6.80 -13.65 -13.52
CA TYR A 136 5.66 -14.25 -14.22
C TYR A 136 5.03 -13.29 -15.22
N GLN A 137 4.93 -12.00 -14.89
CA GLN A 137 4.45 -10.98 -15.81
C GLN A 137 5.41 -10.78 -16.98
N ARG A 138 6.72 -10.69 -16.74
CA ARG A 138 7.76 -10.54 -17.77
C ARG A 138 7.75 -11.68 -18.79
N VAL A 139 7.47 -12.90 -18.35
CA VAL A 139 7.38 -14.11 -19.22
C VAL A 139 5.95 -14.38 -19.75
N ASN A 140 5.06 -13.38 -19.72
CA ASN A 140 3.67 -13.49 -20.21
C ASN A 140 2.84 -14.60 -19.54
N LYS A 141 3.04 -14.80 -18.25
CA LYS A 141 2.29 -15.73 -17.40
C LYS A 141 1.71 -15.01 -16.18
N LEU A 142 1.16 -13.82 -16.37
CA LEU A 142 0.63 -12.96 -15.31
C LEU A 142 -0.39 -13.67 -14.41
N TYR A 143 -1.19 -14.59 -14.98
CA TYR A 143 -2.16 -15.39 -14.22
C TYR A 143 -1.53 -16.19 -13.07
N LEU A 144 -0.26 -16.61 -13.20
CA LEU A 144 0.43 -17.35 -12.12
C LEU A 144 0.74 -16.42 -10.94
N GLY A 145 1.10 -15.17 -11.23
CA GLY A 145 1.27 -14.14 -10.19
C GLY A 145 -0.03 -13.85 -9.46
N GLY A 146 -1.13 -13.65 -10.22
CA GLY A 146 -2.46 -13.44 -9.63
C GLY A 146 -2.93 -14.62 -8.78
N GLN A 147 -2.70 -15.87 -9.23
CA GLN A 147 -2.98 -17.07 -8.43
C GLN A 147 -2.14 -17.13 -7.16
N SER A 148 -0.84 -16.81 -7.25
CA SER A 148 0.04 -16.76 -6.08
C SER A 148 -0.49 -15.79 -5.04
N GLN A 149 -0.77 -14.56 -5.43
CA GLN A 149 -1.29 -13.51 -4.55
C GLN A 149 -2.63 -13.94 -3.92
N PHE A 150 -3.56 -14.47 -4.74
CA PHE A 150 -4.86 -14.94 -4.25
C PHE A 150 -4.73 -16.02 -3.19
N PHE A 151 -4.05 -17.12 -3.51
CA PHE A 151 -3.98 -18.26 -2.59
C PHE A 151 -3.17 -17.96 -1.34
N ARG A 152 -2.10 -17.16 -1.41
CA ARG A 152 -1.32 -16.78 -0.23
C ARG A 152 -2.18 -16.00 0.77
N ILE A 153 -2.87 -14.95 0.32
CA ILE A 153 -3.68 -14.12 1.23
C ILE A 153 -4.90 -14.86 1.76
N VAL A 154 -5.54 -15.71 0.95
CA VAL A 154 -6.69 -16.53 1.38
C VAL A 154 -6.24 -17.57 2.42
N LEU A 155 -5.14 -18.27 2.18
CA LEU A 155 -4.62 -19.26 3.14
C LEU A 155 -4.17 -18.58 4.44
N PHE A 156 -3.49 -17.44 4.36
CA PHE A 156 -3.13 -16.65 5.53
C PHE A 156 -4.36 -16.28 6.36
N ALA A 157 -5.37 -15.67 5.74
CA ALA A 157 -6.57 -15.21 6.41
C ALA A 157 -7.40 -16.37 7.00
N LEU A 158 -7.60 -17.44 6.23
CA LEU A 158 -8.32 -18.62 6.72
C LEU A 158 -7.61 -19.28 7.91
N THR A 159 -6.28 -19.44 7.83
CA THR A 159 -5.51 -20.00 8.93
C THR A 159 -5.57 -19.12 10.16
N LEU A 160 -5.41 -17.80 9.99
CA LEU A 160 -5.48 -16.85 11.10
C LEU A 160 -6.83 -16.94 11.82
N ILE A 161 -7.94 -16.83 11.08
CA ILE A 161 -9.30 -16.85 11.64
C ILE A 161 -9.61 -18.21 12.27
N THR A 162 -9.31 -19.33 11.60
CA THR A 162 -9.62 -20.65 12.14
C THR A 162 -8.80 -20.97 13.39
N THR A 163 -7.50 -20.67 13.39
CA THR A 163 -6.66 -20.86 14.57
C THR A 163 -7.11 -19.97 15.72
N LEU A 164 -7.46 -18.71 15.44
CA LEU A 164 -7.95 -17.78 16.46
C LEU A 164 -9.27 -18.27 17.07
N TYR A 165 -10.18 -18.78 16.25
CA TYR A 165 -11.46 -19.34 16.71
C TYR A 165 -11.27 -20.50 17.69
N PHE A 166 -10.30 -21.39 17.45
CA PHE A 166 -10.07 -22.56 18.32
C PHE A 166 -9.18 -22.27 19.52
N THR A 167 -8.24 -21.36 19.40
CA THR A 167 -7.22 -21.10 20.45
C THR A 167 -7.53 -19.88 21.32
N ASN A 168 -8.37 -18.96 20.84
CA ASN A 168 -8.58 -17.63 21.43
C ASN A 168 -7.26 -16.90 21.73
N ASN A 169 -6.22 -17.14 20.91
CA ASN A 169 -4.90 -16.58 21.11
C ASN A 169 -4.37 -16.00 19.79
N LEU A 170 -4.30 -14.67 19.71
CA LEU A 170 -3.89 -13.97 18.49
C LEU A 170 -2.43 -14.29 18.11
N LEU A 171 -1.53 -14.40 19.09
CA LEU A 171 -0.12 -14.69 18.84
C LEU A 171 0.07 -16.07 18.18
N VAL A 172 -0.59 -17.11 18.70
CA VAL A 172 -0.56 -18.46 18.11
C VAL A 172 -1.11 -18.43 16.69
N SER A 173 -2.18 -17.65 16.48
CA SER A 173 -2.86 -17.53 15.19
C SER A 173 -1.99 -16.82 14.13
N GLU A 174 -1.31 -15.75 14.50
CA GLU A 174 -0.39 -15.06 13.61
C GLU A 174 0.81 -15.92 13.24
N ILE A 175 1.40 -16.64 14.21
CA ILE A 175 2.53 -17.56 13.94
C ILE A 175 2.11 -18.65 12.97
N THR A 176 0.96 -19.31 13.22
CA THR A 176 0.47 -20.40 12.34
C THR A 176 0.13 -19.87 10.94
N ALA A 177 -0.49 -18.71 10.84
CA ALA A 177 -0.78 -18.06 9.56
C ALA A 177 0.50 -17.72 8.79
N LEU A 178 1.52 -17.19 9.46
CA LEU A 178 2.82 -16.89 8.85
C LEU A 178 3.50 -18.19 8.34
N VAL A 179 3.47 -19.27 9.12
CA VAL A 179 4.03 -20.56 8.70
C VAL A 179 3.34 -21.08 7.43
N VAL A 180 2.00 -21.03 7.39
CA VAL A 180 1.23 -21.45 6.22
C VAL A 180 1.53 -20.54 5.01
N GLU A 181 1.69 -19.25 5.23
CA GLU A 181 2.08 -18.31 4.18
C GLU A 181 3.47 -18.64 3.59
N VAL A 182 4.46 -18.93 4.45
CA VAL A 182 5.80 -19.36 4.00
C VAL A 182 5.72 -20.64 3.16
N ILE A 183 4.91 -21.62 3.58
CA ILE A 183 4.68 -22.86 2.82
C ILE A 183 4.01 -22.53 1.48
N ALA A 184 2.97 -21.70 1.47
CA ALA A 184 2.29 -21.28 0.26
C ALA A 184 3.23 -20.51 -0.69
N PHE A 185 4.05 -19.59 -0.16
CA PHE A 185 5.08 -18.90 -0.91
C PHE A 185 6.08 -19.88 -1.55
N TYR A 186 6.58 -20.85 -0.79
CA TYR A 186 7.47 -21.87 -1.32
C TYR A 186 6.83 -22.66 -2.47
N MET A 187 5.61 -23.11 -2.29
CA MET A 187 4.92 -23.94 -3.29
C MET A 187 4.53 -23.16 -4.56
N LEU A 188 3.95 -21.96 -4.39
CA LEU A 188 3.37 -21.18 -5.48
C LEU A 188 4.40 -20.29 -6.21
N ASN A 189 5.43 -19.82 -5.50
CA ASN A 189 6.44 -18.94 -6.08
C ASN A 189 7.75 -19.72 -6.36
N ILE A 190 8.38 -20.35 -5.37
CA ILE A 190 9.70 -20.99 -5.55
C ILE A 190 9.60 -22.26 -6.38
N LYS A 191 8.85 -23.26 -5.91
CA LYS A 191 8.75 -24.57 -6.56
C LYS A 191 8.15 -24.47 -7.96
N ARG A 192 7.07 -23.73 -8.10
CA ARG A 192 6.38 -23.55 -9.39
C ARG A 192 7.23 -22.79 -10.41
N SER A 193 8.03 -21.83 -9.99
CA SER A 193 8.91 -21.05 -10.87
C SER A 193 10.10 -21.86 -11.39
N ALA A 194 10.57 -22.86 -10.65
CA ALA A 194 11.75 -23.65 -11.00
C ALA A 194 11.66 -24.34 -12.37
N GLY A 195 10.45 -24.71 -12.81
CA GLY A 195 10.20 -25.29 -14.14
C GLY A 195 10.03 -24.24 -15.26
N ILE A 196 9.77 -22.96 -14.91
CA ILE A 196 9.42 -21.92 -15.85
C ILE A 196 10.63 -21.02 -16.17
N PHE A 197 11.46 -20.71 -15.19
CA PHE A 197 12.56 -19.74 -15.31
C PHE A 197 13.92 -20.38 -15.68
N LYS A 198 13.95 -21.66 -16.09
CA LYS A 198 15.18 -22.40 -16.41
C LYS A 198 16.01 -21.82 -17.57
N THR A 199 15.42 -21.00 -18.42
CA THR A 199 16.04 -20.49 -19.67
C THR A 199 16.82 -19.19 -19.53
N ALA A 200 16.77 -18.50 -18.41
CA ALA A 200 17.39 -17.18 -18.23
C ALA A 200 18.72 -17.23 -17.44
N LYS A 201 19.64 -18.14 -17.82
CA LYS A 201 21.04 -18.02 -17.41
C LYS A 201 21.76 -17.08 -18.36
N LEU A 202 21.67 -15.78 -18.13
CA LEU A 202 22.56 -14.82 -18.78
C LEU A 202 23.70 -14.47 -17.82
N ASN A 203 24.92 -14.50 -18.33
CA ASN A 203 26.13 -14.09 -17.63
C ASN A 203 26.09 -12.57 -17.40
N ALA A 204 25.45 -12.11 -16.35
CA ALA A 204 25.48 -10.72 -15.97
C ALA A 204 26.83 -10.39 -15.31
N SER A 205 27.57 -9.43 -15.85
CA SER A 205 28.81 -8.92 -15.25
C SER A 205 28.53 -8.21 -13.92
N ASN A 206 29.53 -8.15 -13.03
CA ASN A 206 29.39 -7.51 -11.72
C ASN A 206 29.03 -6.01 -11.82
N ASP A 207 29.42 -5.32 -12.89
CA ASP A 207 29.11 -3.90 -13.13
C ASP A 207 27.60 -3.62 -13.28
N LYS A 208 26.82 -4.61 -13.72
CA LYS A 208 25.36 -4.47 -13.91
C LYS A 208 24.59 -4.38 -12.58
N LYS A 209 25.08 -4.96 -11.47
CA LYS A 209 24.37 -4.94 -10.18
C LYS A 209 24.28 -3.54 -9.59
N CYS A 210 25.35 -2.74 -9.70
CA CYS A 210 25.35 -1.36 -9.24
C CYS A 210 24.35 -0.49 -10.03
N SER A 211 24.15 -0.80 -11.31
CA SER A 211 23.16 -0.13 -12.15
C SER A 211 21.72 -0.36 -11.69
N LEU A 212 21.36 -1.58 -11.26
CA LEU A 212 20.00 -1.90 -10.81
C LEU A 212 19.56 -1.07 -9.58
N TYR A 213 20.45 -0.90 -8.60
CA TYR A 213 20.17 -0.05 -7.42
C TYR A 213 20.02 1.41 -7.81
N LYS A 214 20.88 1.94 -8.69
CA LYS A 214 20.81 3.33 -9.15
C LYS A 214 19.52 3.61 -9.93
N GLU A 215 19.05 2.66 -10.74
CA GLU A 215 17.81 2.81 -11.50
C GLU A 215 16.55 2.69 -10.61
N ALA A 216 16.58 1.81 -9.61
CA ALA A 216 15.44 1.59 -8.72
C ALA A 216 15.30 2.66 -7.62
N PHE A 217 16.40 3.23 -7.14
CA PHE A 217 16.41 4.12 -5.98
C PHE A 217 15.50 5.36 -6.11
N PRO A 218 15.50 6.11 -7.23
CA PRO A 218 14.60 7.26 -7.38
C PRO A 218 13.11 6.86 -7.33
N LEU A 219 12.76 5.72 -7.93
CA LEU A 219 11.40 5.19 -7.90
C LEU A 219 11.00 4.77 -6.48
N PHE A 220 11.92 4.13 -5.76
CA PHE A 220 11.73 3.75 -4.37
C PHE A 220 11.44 4.96 -3.48
N ILE A 221 12.25 6.02 -3.57
CA ILE A 221 12.09 7.19 -2.71
C ILE A 221 10.70 7.83 -2.89
N ILE A 222 10.23 7.98 -4.13
CA ILE A 222 8.91 8.58 -4.37
C ILE A 222 7.81 7.71 -3.76
N VAL A 223 7.82 6.39 -3.99
CA VAL A 223 6.80 5.48 -3.47
C VAL A 223 6.86 5.39 -1.94
N PHE A 224 8.07 5.42 -1.38
CA PHE A 224 8.29 5.41 0.07
C PHE A 224 7.73 6.68 0.73
N LEU A 225 8.04 7.86 0.17
CA LEU A 225 7.55 9.13 0.69
C LEU A 225 6.03 9.26 0.55
N ASP A 226 5.47 8.82 -0.59
CA ASP A 226 4.02 8.77 -0.79
C ASP A 226 3.33 7.94 0.30
N MET A 227 3.80 6.71 0.53
CA MET A 227 3.28 5.85 1.59
C MET A 227 3.52 6.42 3.00
N PHE A 228 4.65 7.10 3.22
CA PHE A 228 4.96 7.74 4.49
C PHE A 228 3.96 8.87 4.78
N ILE A 229 3.75 9.80 3.85
CA ILE A 229 2.79 10.92 4.00
C ILE A 229 1.38 10.37 4.24
N PHE A 230 0.97 9.35 3.46
CA PHE A 230 -0.33 8.71 3.61
C PHE A 230 -0.53 8.04 4.97
N SER A 231 0.54 7.54 5.59
CA SER A 231 0.48 6.78 6.84
C SER A 231 0.96 7.55 8.07
N ALA A 232 1.52 8.76 7.92
CA ALA A 232 2.13 9.53 9.01
C ALA A 232 1.18 9.73 10.21
N SER A 233 -0.08 10.05 9.95
CA SER A 233 -1.10 10.18 11.00
C SER A 233 -1.36 8.87 11.73
N LYS A 234 -1.38 7.72 11.05
CA LYS A 234 -1.57 6.39 11.67
C LYS A 234 -0.41 5.98 12.56
N PHE A 235 0.83 6.24 12.12
CA PHE A 235 2.01 6.05 12.96
C PHE A 235 2.00 6.94 14.19
N SER A 236 1.51 8.18 14.05
CA SER A 236 1.42 9.11 15.17
C SER A 236 0.32 8.71 16.17
N VAL A 237 -0.82 8.18 15.70
CA VAL A 237 -1.87 7.61 16.56
C VAL A 237 -1.32 6.43 17.33
N ASP A 238 -0.71 5.46 16.67
CA ASP A 238 -0.14 4.27 17.30
C ASP A 238 0.98 4.61 18.31
N ALA A 239 1.73 5.68 18.02
CA ALA A 239 2.84 6.12 18.86
C ALA A 239 2.41 6.87 20.13
N ASN A 240 1.28 7.58 20.11
CA ASN A 240 0.93 8.56 21.14
C ASN A 240 -0.44 8.35 21.78
N LEU A 241 -1.30 7.50 21.18
CA LEU A 241 -2.63 7.15 21.72
C LEU A 241 -2.67 5.65 22.07
N SER A 242 -3.84 5.18 22.56
CA SER A 242 -4.03 3.77 22.86
C SER A 242 -4.18 2.90 21.59
N ASP A 243 -3.93 1.60 21.74
CA ASP A 243 -4.12 0.61 20.67
C ASP A 243 -5.57 0.56 20.16
N GLU A 244 -6.52 0.86 21.04
CA GLU A 244 -7.94 1.02 20.73
C GLU A 244 -8.16 2.14 19.70
N PHE A 245 -7.61 3.34 19.94
CA PHE A 245 -7.68 4.44 18.98
C PHE A 245 -6.96 4.12 17.68
N SER A 246 -5.89 3.35 17.72
CA SER A 246 -5.17 2.91 16.52
C SER A 246 -6.04 1.99 15.65
N GLY A 247 -6.71 1.01 16.25
CA GLY A 247 -7.69 0.14 15.59
C GLY A 247 -8.85 0.92 15.00
N PHE A 248 -9.50 1.75 15.82
CA PHE A 248 -10.62 2.59 15.41
C PHE A 248 -10.24 3.51 14.23
N PHE A 249 -9.10 4.21 14.30
CA PHE A 249 -8.66 5.10 13.22
C PHE A 249 -8.42 4.36 11.92
N ASN A 250 -7.83 3.15 11.97
CA ASN A 250 -7.66 2.34 10.78
C ASN A 250 -8.99 1.92 10.14
N LEU A 251 -10.03 1.62 10.96
CA LEU A 251 -11.36 1.30 10.45
C LEU A 251 -12.01 2.51 9.76
N VAL A 252 -11.98 3.68 10.40
CA VAL A 252 -12.51 4.94 9.81
C VAL A 252 -11.76 5.32 8.54
N PHE A 253 -10.50 4.91 8.43
CA PHE A 253 -9.66 5.18 7.26
C PHE A 253 -9.91 4.22 6.06
N MET A 254 -10.62 3.10 6.26
CA MET A 254 -10.87 2.09 5.22
C MET A 254 -11.46 2.64 3.92
N PRO A 255 -12.50 3.51 3.93
CA PRO A 255 -13.07 4.04 2.69
C PRO A 255 -12.05 4.80 1.84
N THR A 256 -11.09 5.49 2.47
CA THR A 256 -10.02 6.20 1.77
C THR A 256 -9.11 5.22 1.00
N ASN A 257 -8.81 4.04 1.57
CA ASN A 257 -8.06 3.00 0.87
C ASN A 257 -8.81 2.46 -0.35
N ILE A 258 -10.14 2.36 -0.27
CA ILE A 258 -10.99 1.92 -1.40
C ILE A 258 -10.94 2.96 -2.53
N ILE A 259 -11.04 4.25 -2.21
CA ILE A 259 -10.94 5.33 -3.20
C ILE A 259 -9.58 5.30 -3.91
N TYR A 260 -8.51 5.14 -3.15
CA TYR A 260 -7.16 4.97 -3.69
C TYR A 260 -7.07 3.80 -4.68
N LEU A 261 -7.62 2.65 -4.30
CA LEU A 261 -7.66 1.46 -5.16
C LEU A 261 -8.43 1.74 -6.46
N ILE A 262 -9.61 2.34 -6.36
CA ILE A 262 -10.45 2.70 -7.51
C ILE A 262 -9.66 3.62 -8.46
N MET A 263 -9.07 4.69 -7.94
CA MET A 263 -8.31 5.63 -8.75
C MET A 263 -7.11 4.98 -9.45
N THR A 264 -6.39 4.10 -8.75
CA THR A 264 -5.27 3.35 -9.31
C THR A 264 -5.72 2.41 -10.44
N LEU A 265 -6.86 1.74 -10.29
CA LEU A 265 -7.43 0.88 -11.32
C LEU A 265 -7.83 1.67 -12.58
N PHE A 266 -8.40 2.86 -12.42
CA PHE A 266 -8.74 3.74 -13.54
C PHE A 266 -7.49 4.30 -14.25
N MET A 267 -6.44 4.64 -13.51
CA MET A 267 -5.23 5.20 -14.10
C MET A 267 -4.45 4.18 -14.95
N LYS A 268 -4.37 2.92 -14.54
CA LYS A 268 -3.57 1.88 -15.23
C LYS A 268 -3.81 1.80 -16.75
N PRO A 269 -5.05 1.68 -17.27
CA PRO A 269 -5.29 1.59 -18.72
C PRO A 269 -5.07 2.91 -19.46
N ILE A 270 -5.11 4.05 -18.76
CA ILE A 270 -5.04 5.39 -19.37
C ILE A 270 -3.59 5.87 -19.50
N LEU A 271 -2.66 5.31 -18.72
CA LEU A 271 -1.25 5.76 -18.72
C LEU A 271 -0.60 5.64 -20.11
N THR A 272 -0.81 4.54 -20.83
CA THR A 272 -0.21 4.33 -22.16
C THR A 272 -0.77 5.30 -23.20
N PRO A 273 -2.11 5.46 -23.37
CA PRO A 273 -2.67 6.50 -24.24
C PRO A 273 -2.20 7.92 -23.90
N LEU A 274 -2.14 8.26 -22.60
CA LEU A 274 -1.70 9.57 -22.14
C LEU A 274 -0.23 9.83 -22.49
N SER A 275 0.65 8.84 -22.28
CA SER A 275 2.07 8.93 -22.63
C SER A 275 2.29 9.05 -24.14
N ASN A 276 1.56 8.27 -24.95
CA ASN A 276 1.65 8.35 -26.40
C ASN A 276 1.19 9.73 -26.91
N ALA A 277 0.10 10.27 -26.37
CA ALA A 277 -0.41 11.59 -26.72
C ALA A 277 0.59 12.70 -26.37
N TYR A 278 1.30 12.59 -25.23
CA TYR A 278 2.33 13.57 -24.87
C TYR A 278 3.45 13.71 -25.91
N HIS A 279 3.86 12.58 -26.54
CA HIS A 279 4.92 12.56 -27.53
C HIS A 279 4.45 12.83 -28.97
N SER A 280 3.14 12.69 -29.27
CA SER A 280 2.61 12.82 -30.63
C SER A 280 1.73 14.06 -30.85
N ASP A 281 0.87 14.41 -29.91
CA ASP A 281 -0.10 15.49 -30.01
C ASP A 281 -0.42 16.11 -28.64
N LYS A 282 0.13 17.30 -28.39
CA LYS A 282 -0.05 18.02 -27.13
C LYS A 282 -1.51 18.44 -26.89
N SER A 283 -2.28 18.67 -27.94
CA SER A 283 -3.72 18.99 -27.82
C SER A 283 -4.51 17.77 -27.32
N LEU A 284 -4.24 16.62 -27.91
CA LEU A 284 -4.83 15.34 -27.46
C LEU A 284 -4.42 15.01 -26.02
N TYR A 285 -3.14 15.21 -25.66
CA TYR A 285 -2.65 15.04 -24.29
C TYR A 285 -3.45 15.87 -23.29
N ASN A 286 -3.59 17.18 -23.54
CA ASN A 286 -4.34 18.08 -22.68
C ASN A 286 -5.82 17.68 -22.57
N LYS A 287 -6.45 17.24 -23.68
CA LYS A 287 -7.84 16.77 -23.71
C LYS A 287 -8.01 15.50 -22.86
N ILE A 288 -7.09 14.55 -22.96
CA ILE A 288 -7.14 13.32 -22.14
C ILE A 288 -6.94 13.67 -20.69
N LEU A 289 -5.90 14.46 -20.36
CA LEU A 289 -5.59 14.86 -18.98
C LEU A 289 -6.76 15.61 -18.34
N SER A 290 -7.40 16.56 -19.05
CA SER A 290 -8.57 17.28 -18.55
C SER A 290 -9.75 16.35 -18.24
N LYS A 291 -10.01 15.34 -19.11
CA LYS A 291 -11.06 14.34 -18.84
C LYS A 291 -10.77 13.53 -17.58
N ILE A 292 -9.52 13.14 -17.37
CA ILE A 292 -9.11 12.38 -16.18
C ILE A 292 -9.25 13.24 -14.92
N LEU A 293 -8.87 14.52 -14.99
CA LEU A 293 -9.04 15.46 -13.88
C LEU A 293 -10.51 15.71 -13.52
N ILE A 294 -11.38 15.84 -14.53
CA ILE A 294 -12.83 15.93 -14.31
C ILE A 294 -13.35 14.63 -13.68
N LEU A 295 -12.92 13.47 -14.13
CA LEU A 295 -13.30 12.19 -13.54
C LEU A 295 -12.82 12.09 -12.07
N ALA A 296 -11.58 12.48 -11.78
CA ALA A 296 -11.03 12.50 -10.43
C ALA A 296 -11.84 13.46 -9.52
N PHE A 297 -12.22 14.64 -10.04
CA PHE A 297 -13.07 15.57 -9.33
C PHE A 297 -14.46 14.99 -9.04
N LEU A 298 -15.09 14.35 -10.02
CA LEU A 298 -16.39 13.69 -9.83
C LEU A 298 -16.31 12.55 -8.81
N ILE A 299 -15.26 11.73 -8.86
CA ILE A 299 -15.03 10.67 -7.85
C ILE A 299 -14.87 11.30 -6.47
N SER A 300 -14.06 12.34 -6.33
CA SER A 300 -13.86 13.05 -5.06
C SER A 300 -15.17 13.65 -4.54
N ALA A 301 -15.95 14.30 -5.38
CA ALA A 301 -17.24 14.87 -4.99
C ALA A 301 -18.24 13.80 -4.58
N LEU A 302 -18.35 12.70 -5.35
CA LEU A 302 -19.23 11.57 -5.04
C LEU A 302 -18.85 10.88 -3.73
N THR A 303 -17.56 10.71 -3.47
CA THR A 303 -17.10 10.06 -2.23
C THR A 303 -17.33 10.95 -1.01
N LEU A 304 -17.16 12.27 -1.12
CA LEU A 304 -17.51 13.21 -0.04
C LEU A 304 -19.02 13.26 0.20
N ALA A 305 -19.82 13.33 -0.87
CA ALA A 305 -21.27 13.26 -0.75
C ALA A 305 -21.73 11.93 -0.15
N GLY A 306 -21.14 10.81 -0.58
CA GLY A 306 -21.39 9.49 -0.01
C GLY A 306 -21.05 9.40 1.48
N ALA A 307 -19.90 9.95 1.89
CA ALA A 307 -19.51 10.00 3.29
C ALA A 307 -20.47 10.88 4.13
N TYR A 308 -20.94 11.99 3.60
CA TYR A 308 -21.90 12.84 4.26
C TYR A 308 -23.27 12.18 4.43
N LEU A 309 -23.79 11.56 3.37
CA LEU A 309 -25.11 10.95 3.34
C LEU A 309 -25.15 9.59 4.06
N PHE A 310 -24.13 8.76 3.84
CA PHE A 310 -24.11 7.37 4.29
C PHE A 310 -23.06 7.10 5.38
N GLY A 311 -22.34 8.13 5.83
CA GLY A 311 -21.26 7.96 6.81
C GLY A 311 -21.76 7.40 8.13
N SER A 312 -22.95 7.77 8.62
CA SER A 312 -23.54 7.17 9.82
C SER A 312 -23.83 5.70 9.62
N ILE A 313 -24.43 5.32 8.47
CA ILE A 313 -24.72 3.92 8.14
C ILE A 313 -23.40 3.10 8.05
N TYR A 314 -22.34 3.67 7.46
CA TYR A 314 -21.04 3.02 7.44
C TYR A 314 -20.51 2.76 8.85
N ILE A 315 -20.59 3.75 9.76
CA ILE A 315 -20.15 3.61 11.14
C ILE A 315 -20.98 2.55 11.87
N ASP A 316 -22.31 2.56 11.72
CA ASP A 316 -23.19 1.57 12.32
C ASP A 316 -22.86 0.14 11.85
N ILE A 317 -22.57 -0.03 10.55
CA ILE A 317 -22.13 -1.32 10.00
C ILE A 317 -20.79 -1.74 10.61
N ILE A 318 -19.81 -0.84 10.71
CA ILE A 318 -18.51 -1.15 11.31
C ILE A 318 -18.67 -1.52 12.79
N LEU A 319 -19.48 -0.80 13.56
CA LEU A 319 -19.76 -1.11 14.95
C LEU A 319 -20.40 -2.49 15.08
N PHE A 320 -21.43 -2.77 14.29
CA PHE A 320 -22.07 -4.10 14.28
C PHE A 320 -21.08 -5.22 13.95
N LEU A 321 -20.27 -5.04 12.91
CA LEU A 321 -19.29 -6.04 12.47
C LEU A 321 -18.13 -6.23 13.48
N THR A 322 -17.81 -5.22 14.28
CA THR A 322 -16.78 -5.29 15.33
C THR A 322 -17.34 -5.66 16.71
N GLY A 323 -18.61 -6.10 16.81
CA GLY A 323 -19.24 -6.46 18.07
C GLY A 323 -19.45 -5.28 19.02
N ASN A 324 -19.66 -4.08 18.49
CA ASN A 324 -19.86 -2.82 19.21
C ASN A 324 -18.69 -2.41 20.14
N VAL A 325 -17.47 -2.89 19.85
CA VAL A 325 -16.30 -2.62 20.68
C VAL A 325 -15.96 -1.12 20.77
N TYR A 326 -16.35 -0.32 19.76
CA TYR A 326 -16.09 1.13 19.68
C TYR A 326 -17.34 2.00 19.86
N VAL A 327 -18.35 1.49 20.56
CA VAL A 327 -19.62 2.23 20.75
C VAL A 327 -19.42 3.59 21.43
N ASP A 328 -18.46 3.70 22.34
CA ASP A 328 -18.14 4.95 23.05
C ASP A 328 -17.53 6.03 22.13
N LEU A 329 -17.08 5.66 20.93
CA LEU A 329 -16.50 6.56 19.94
C LEU A 329 -17.48 6.96 18.83
N ILE A 330 -18.75 6.55 18.92
CA ILE A 330 -19.75 6.76 17.87
C ILE A 330 -19.98 8.25 17.56
N ASP A 331 -20.07 9.09 18.61
CA ASP A 331 -20.39 10.51 18.49
C ASP A 331 -19.34 11.30 17.68
N ILE A 332 -18.09 10.85 17.75
CA ILE A 332 -16.97 11.49 17.04
C ILE A 332 -16.68 10.86 15.68
N SER A 333 -17.15 9.63 15.45
CA SER A 333 -16.78 8.78 14.31
C SER A 333 -17.11 9.43 12.97
N LYS A 334 -18.31 9.98 12.82
CA LYS A 334 -18.77 10.61 11.57
C LYS A 334 -17.92 11.84 11.20
N ASN A 335 -17.60 12.67 12.19
CA ASN A 335 -16.79 13.85 11.95
C ASN A 335 -15.36 13.48 11.52
N ILE A 336 -14.76 12.48 12.19
CA ILE A 336 -13.44 11.96 11.84
C ILE A 336 -13.47 11.37 10.42
N LEU A 337 -14.48 10.58 10.09
CA LEU A 337 -14.68 10.02 8.76
C LEU A 337 -14.72 11.14 7.70
N MET A 338 -15.52 12.18 7.91
CA MET A 338 -15.64 13.30 6.97
C MET A 338 -14.29 14.01 6.74
N ILE A 339 -13.53 14.25 7.82
CA ILE A 339 -12.21 14.89 7.70
C ILE A 339 -11.25 13.98 6.93
N VAL A 340 -11.20 12.69 7.23
CA VAL A 340 -10.34 11.72 6.52
C VAL A 340 -10.73 11.60 5.04
N MET A 341 -12.03 11.58 4.75
CA MET A 341 -12.53 11.53 3.36
C MET A 341 -12.18 12.79 2.56
N LEU A 342 -12.12 13.95 3.21
CA LEU A 342 -11.63 15.17 2.57
C LEU A 342 -10.15 15.03 2.14
N GLY A 343 -9.31 14.44 3.00
CA GLY A 343 -7.93 14.10 2.63
C GLY A 343 -7.86 13.12 1.45
N GLY A 344 -8.69 12.08 1.46
CA GLY A 344 -8.82 11.13 0.36
C GLY A 344 -9.25 11.79 -0.95
N ALA A 345 -10.11 12.81 -0.90
CA ALA A 345 -10.51 13.58 -2.08
C ALA A 345 -9.32 14.37 -2.68
N PHE A 346 -8.51 15.04 -1.87
CA PHE A 346 -7.29 15.69 -2.34
C PHE A 346 -6.30 14.70 -2.93
N TYR A 347 -6.10 13.54 -2.29
CA TYR A 347 -5.22 12.50 -2.82
C TYR A 347 -5.70 11.99 -4.20
N THR A 348 -7.01 11.82 -4.38
CA THR A 348 -7.60 11.43 -5.66
C THR A 348 -7.31 12.45 -6.77
N LEU A 349 -7.42 13.75 -6.48
CA LEU A 349 -7.10 14.84 -7.41
C LEU A 349 -5.59 14.91 -7.72
N THR A 350 -4.75 14.56 -6.77
CA THR A 350 -3.29 14.53 -6.91
C THR A 350 -2.83 13.46 -7.90
N THR A 351 -3.47 12.29 -7.91
CA THR A 351 -3.04 11.10 -8.66
C THR A 351 -2.86 11.34 -10.16
N PRO A 352 -3.80 11.94 -10.93
CA PRO A 352 -3.60 12.20 -12.37
C PRO A 352 -2.46 13.19 -12.65
N MET A 353 -2.30 14.21 -11.80
CA MET A 353 -1.24 15.20 -11.94
C MET A 353 0.13 14.58 -11.66
N TYR A 354 0.24 13.72 -10.65
CA TYR A 354 1.42 12.94 -10.36
C TYR A 354 1.89 12.13 -11.60
N PHE A 355 1.00 11.36 -12.20
CA PHE A 355 1.34 10.59 -13.40
C PHE A 355 1.68 11.48 -14.60
N SER A 356 1.01 12.63 -14.76
CA SER A 356 1.34 13.57 -15.83
C SER A 356 2.76 14.12 -15.70
N LEU A 357 3.21 14.45 -14.48
CA LEU A 357 4.56 14.94 -14.22
C LEU A 357 5.63 13.85 -14.46
N ILE A 358 5.32 12.59 -14.18
CA ILE A 358 6.20 11.46 -14.52
C ILE A 358 6.35 11.33 -16.04
N ILE A 359 5.24 11.39 -16.79
CA ILE A 359 5.26 11.34 -18.27
C ILE A 359 6.06 12.50 -18.85
N GLU A 360 6.01 13.68 -18.22
CA GLU A 360 6.77 14.87 -18.61
C GLU A 360 8.24 14.84 -18.16
N ASN A 361 8.72 13.73 -17.58
CA ASN A 361 10.07 13.58 -17.02
C ASN A 361 10.43 14.61 -15.94
N LYS A 362 9.44 15.04 -15.13
CA LYS A 362 9.59 16.00 -14.03
C LYS A 362 9.71 15.34 -12.64
N GLN A 363 10.10 14.08 -12.59
CA GLN A 363 10.19 13.30 -11.35
C GLN A 363 11.14 13.90 -10.30
N ASN A 364 12.21 14.59 -10.71
CA ASN A 364 13.13 15.21 -9.76
C ASN A 364 12.49 16.39 -8.99
N HIS A 365 11.67 17.21 -9.69
CA HIS A 365 10.93 18.29 -9.04
C HIS A 365 9.79 17.74 -8.17
N LEU A 366 9.14 16.68 -8.65
CA LEU A 366 8.13 15.97 -7.89
C LEU A 366 8.71 15.41 -6.58
N LEU A 367 9.91 14.83 -6.62
CA LEU A 367 10.61 14.34 -5.43
C LEU A 367 10.81 15.44 -4.37
N VAL A 368 11.13 16.67 -4.77
CA VAL A 368 11.28 17.79 -3.83
C VAL A 368 9.95 18.07 -3.11
N VAL A 369 8.82 18.09 -3.84
CA VAL A 369 7.49 18.27 -3.24
C VAL A 369 7.20 17.18 -2.22
N TYR A 370 7.46 15.92 -2.56
CA TYR A 370 7.26 14.79 -1.63
C TYR A 370 8.16 14.86 -0.39
N ILE A 371 9.43 15.27 -0.54
CA ILE A 371 10.34 15.43 0.61
C ILE A 371 9.83 16.53 1.56
N VAL A 372 9.47 17.68 1.01
CA VAL A 372 8.96 18.80 1.81
C VAL A 372 7.68 18.38 2.55
N ASP A 373 6.74 17.78 1.84
CA ASP A 373 5.48 17.35 2.46
C ASP A 373 5.68 16.22 3.49
N ALA A 374 6.57 15.29 3.25
CA ALA A 374 6.90 14.24 4.22
C ALA A 374 7.47 14.81 5.53
N VAL A 375 8.37 15.80 5.44
CA VAL A 375 8.92 16.47 6.61
C VAL A 375 7.83 17.26 7.35
N VAL A 376 7.00 17.99 6.63
CA VAL A 376 5.87 18.73 7.21
C VAL A 376 4.88 17.76 7.87
N SER A 377 4.50 16.68 7.18
CA SER A 377 3.58 15.66 7.71
C SER A 377 4.10 14.99 8.98
N LEU A 378 5.42 14.74 9.07
CA LEU A 378 6.02 14.17 10.28
C LEU A 378 5.81 15.07 11.50
N PHE A 379 6.15 16.37 11.39
CA PHE A 379 6.00 17.30 12.50
C PHE A 379 4.54 17.61 12.80
N MET A 380 3.72 17.79 11.78
CA MET A 380 2.29 18.05 11.92
C MET A 380 1.58 16.88 12.60
N SER A 381 1.88 15.63 12.21
CA SER A 381 1.23 14.46 12.81
C SER A 381 1.52 14.33 14.30
N MET A 382 2.75 14.55 14.72
CA MET A 382 3.11 14.54 16.14
C MET A 382 2.41 15.68 16.90
N TYR A 383 2.46 16.91 16.37
CA TYR A 383 1.88 18.08 17.04
C TYR A 383 0.36 17.97 17.18
N PHE A 384 -0.36 17.66 16.09
CA PHE A 384 -1.81 17.62 16.10
C PHE A 384 -2.37 16.44 16.90
N VAL A 385 -1.71 15.26 16.83
CA VAL A 385 -2.15 14.10 17.63
C VAL A 385 -1.97 14.34 19.11
N LEU A 386 -0.86 14.93 19.53
CA LEU A 386 -0.64 15.26 20.93
C LEU A 386 -1.61 16.34 21.47
N LYS A 387 -2.06 17.27 20.63
CA LYS A 387 -2.97 18.37 21.05
C LYS A 387 -4.44 18.01 20.93
N LEU A 388 -4.85 17.30 19.90
CA LEU A 388 -6.26 17.08 19.51
C LEU A 388 -6.62 15.59 19.45
N GLY A 389 -5.72 14.70 19.87
CA GLY A 389 -5.96 13.25 19.85
C GLY A 389 -6.26 12.76 18.43
N ILE A 390 -7.27 11.92 18.32
CA ILE A 390 -7.67 11.29 17.06
C ILE A 390 -8.23 12.29 16.02
N TYR A 391 -8.85 13.38 16.44
CA TYR A 391 -9.21 14.50 15.55
C TYR A 391 -7.96 15.11 14.91
N GLY A 392 -6.90 15.27 15.70
CA GLY A 392 -5.61 15.76 15.21
C GLY A 392 -5.01 14.87 14.13
N ALA A 393 -5.16 13.56 14.25
CA ALA A 393 -4.73 12.61 13.23
C ALA A 393 -5.49 12.78 11.90
N ALA A 394 -6.81 12.92 11.98
CA ALA A 394 -7.66 13.14 10.80
C ALA A 394 -7.34 14.47 10.10
N ILE A 395 -7.20 15.56 10.87
CA ILE A 395 -6.84 16.88 10.37
C ILE A 395 -5.46 16.84 9.72
N CYS A 396 -4.46 16.21 10.38
CA CYS A 396 -3.12 16.09 9.84
C CYS A 396 -3.14 15.38 8.49
N PHE A 397 -3.81 14.24 8.38
CA PHE A 397 -3.93 13.53 7.12
C PHE A 397 -4.52 14.41 6.01
N SER A 398 -5.64 15.08 6.28
CA SER A 398 -6.29 15.95 5.29
C SER A 398 -5.43 17.13 4.88
N LEU A 399 -4.72 17.76 5.82
CA LEU A 399 -3.81 18.86 5.53
C LEU A 399 -2.60 18.40 4.74
N SER A 400 -2.00 17.24 5.06
CA SER A 400 -0.89 16.67 4.28
C SER A 400 -1.31 16.39 2.84
N MET A 401 -2.48 15.79 2.62
CA MET A 401 -2.99 15.53 1.27
C MET A 401 -3.30 16.83 0.52
N PHE A 402 -3.81 17.85 1.21
CA PHE A 402 -4.03 19.19 0.63
C PHE A 402 -2.70 19.85 0.24
N LEU A 403 -1.69 19.82 1.11
CA LEU A 403 -0.36 20.41 0.82
C LEU A 403 0.31 19.69 -0.36
N LEU A 404 0.22 18.36 -0.42
CA LEU A 404 0.71 17.58 -1.55
C LEU A 404 0.01 17.98 -2.86
N PHE A 405 -1.33 18.11 -2.82
CA PHE A 405 -2.12 18.58 -3.97
C PHE A 405 -1.68 19.97 -4.43
N VAL A 406 -1.61 20.94 -3.52
CA VAL A 406 -1.19 22.31 -3.82
C VAL A 406 0.24 22.34 -4.37
N GLY A 407 1.18 21.62 -3.76
CA GLY A 407 2.56 21.52 -4.21
C GLY A 407 2.66 21.01 -5.66
N ILE A 408 1.90 19.97 -6.00
CA ILE A 408 1.87 19.40 -7.36
C ILE A 408 1.19 20.34 -8.35
N VAL A 409 0.12 21.04 -7.96
CA VAL A 409 -0.54 22.08 -8.81
C VAL A 409 0.43 23.22 -9.12
N ILE A 410 1.13 23.74 -8.11
CA ILE A 410 2.14 24.79 -8.29
C ILE A 410 3.24 24.32 -9.23
N LEU A 411 3.76 23.12 -9.00
CA LEU A 411 4.79 22.53 -9.85
C LEU A 411 4.31 22.42 -11.31
N LYS A 412 3.08 21.97 -11.53
CA LYS A 412 2.49 21.88 -12.89
C LYS A 412 2.33 23.26 -13.54
N ALA A 413 1.89 24.27 -12.78
CA ALA A 413 1.73 25.63 -13.28
C ALA A 413 3.08 26.27 -13.68
N LEU A 414 4.14 26.05 -12.90
CA LEU A 414 5.49 26.55 -13.18
C LEU A 414 6.10 25.90 -14.45
N ASN A 415 5.77 24.63 -14.72
CA ASN A 415 6.29 23.92 -15.88
C ASN A 415 5.51 24.20 -17.19
N ASN A 416 4.34 24.83 -17.11
CA ASN A 416 3.56 25.22 -18.29
C ASN A 416 3.93 26.63 -18.82
N LYS A 417 4.78 27.34 -18.08
CA LYS A 417 5.41 28.60 -18.53
C LYS A 417 6.74 28.32 -19.24
#